data_20854f04b9b77e86377b76c1dbaed715
#
_entry.id   20854f04b9b77e86377b76c1dbaed715
#
_cell.length_a   1.000
_cell.length_b   1.000
_cell.length_c   1.000
_cell.angle_alpha   90.00
_cell.angle_beta   90.00
_cell.angle_gamma   90.00
#
_symmetry.space_group_name_H-M   'P 1'
#
loop_
_entity.id
_entity.type
_entity.pdbx_description
1 polymer ?
#
loop_
_entity_poly.entity_id
_entity_poly.type
_entity_poly.pdbx_seq_one_letter_code
_entity_poly.pdbx_strand_id
1 'polypeptide(L)'
;MGSRFLLKIILLVILLAGVAAPSVARPSQSSPTSEYSIGRIIIKTTERKLLFVKGEKDIIEYKIAVGRQGREWTGSTSISRKVLNPAWAPPPKIRKDNPRLPALVKAGPNNPLGVAVLVLGDGTYGIHGTNRPETIGTFASYGCFRMYNKDILDLFSRVAIGTSVTVVP
;
A
#
# COMPACT_ATOMS: atom_id res chain seq x y z
N MET A 1 94.12 37.60 6.22
CA MET A 1 93.71 37.52 4.78
C MET A 1 92.71 36.37 4.64
N GLY A 2 91.52 36.70 4.36
CA GLY A 2 90.35 35.83 4.56
C GLY A 2 90.00 35.05 3.33
N SER A 3 89.76 33.77 3.48
CA SER A 3 89.14 32.92 2.41
C SER A 3 87.75 32.60 2.75
N ARG A 4 86.82 33.09 1.93
CA ARG A 4 85.38 32.87 2.05
C ARG A 4 85.04 31.51 1.42
N PHE A 5 84.61 30.55 2.27
CA PHE A 5 83.99 29.31 1.79
C PHE A 5 82.53 29.55 1.53
N LEU A 6 82.15 29.51 0.27
CA LEU A 6 80.74 29.47 -0.15
C LEU A 6 80.19 28.01 -0.03
N LEU A 7 79.33 27.78 0.97
CA LEU A 7 78.62 26.51 1.07
C LEU A 7 77.41 26.53 0.13
N LYS A 8 77.44 25.80 -0.95
CA LYS A 8 76.26 25.59 -1.85
C LYS A 8 75.35 24.56 -1.21
N ILE A 9 74.24 25.01 -0.74
CA ILE A 9 73.14 24.13 -0.30
C ILE A 9 72.40 23.66 -1.58
N ILE A 10 72.51 22.37 -1.93
CA ILE A 10 71.68 21.74 -2.99
C ILE A 10 70.35 21.36 -2.35
N LEU A 11 69.31 22.06 -2.75
CA LEU A 11 67.93 21.76 -2.33
C LEU A 11 67.44 20.60 -3.22
N LEU A 12 67.37 19.39 -2.63
CA LEU A 12 66.80 18.22 -3.29
C LEU A 12 65.26 18.27 -3.17
N VAL A 13 64.61 18.68 -4.26
CA VAL A 13 63.11 18.62 -4.34
C VAL A 13 62.71 17.19 -4.63
N ILE A 14 62.19 16.48 -3.64
CA ILE A 14 61.60 15.17 -3.82
C ILE A 14 60.18 15.37 -4.33
N LEU A 15 59.95 15.10 -5.62
CA LEU A 15 58.62 15.09 -6.23
C LEU A 15 57.90 13.78 -5.84
N LEU A 16 57.01 13.85 -4.83
CA LEU A 16 56.12 12.73 -4.53
C LEU A 16 55.03 12.63 -5.63
N ALA A 17 55.27 11.71 -6.56
CA ALA A 17 54.21 11.31 -7.51
C ALA A 17 53.13 10.51 -6.73
N GLY A 18 52.02 11.17 -6.42
CA GLY A 18 50.85 10.53 -5.84
C GLY A 18 50.22 9.55 -6.83
N VAL A 19 50.41 8.25 -6.62
CA VAL A 19 49.70 7.21 -7.37
C VAL A 19 48.25 7.20 -6.87
N ALA A 20 47.34 7.78 -7.66
CA ALA A 20 45.91 7.67 -7.43
C ALA A 20 45.48 6.21 -7.66
N ALA A 21 45.14 5.49 -6.61
CA ALA A 21 44.57 4.16 -6.71
C ALA A 21 43.19 4.23 -7.38
N PRO A 22 42.88 3.33 -8.35
CA PRO A 22 41.58 3.30 -8.97
C PRO A 22 40.52 2.97 -7.89
N SER A 23 39.56 3.87 -7.70
CA SER A 23 38.42 3.62 -6.88
C SER A 23 37.55 2.52 -7.52
N VAL A 24 37.69 1.29 -7.03
CA VAL A 24 36.80 0.20 -7.40
C VAL A 24 35.45 0.52 -6.86
N ALA A 25 34.55 0.99 -7.74
CA ALA A 25 33.15 1.15 -7.40
C ALA A 25 32.60 -0.22 -6.94
N ARG A 26 32.28 -0.36 -5.65
CA ARG A 26 31.55 -1.51 -5.14
C ARG A 26 30.23 -1.59 -5.90
N PRO A 27 29.88 -2.75 -6.50
CA PRO A 27 28.55 -2.92 -7.04
C PRO A 27 27.58 -2.68 -5.89
N SER A 28 26.66 -1.76 -6.10
CA SER A 28 25.52 -1.53 -5.20
C SER A 28 24.77 -2.86 -5.10
N GLN A 29 24.95 -3.56 -3.99
CA GLN A 29 24.07 -4.68 -3.65
C GLN A 29 22.70 -4.08 -3.45
N SER A 30 21.86 -4.12 -4.49
CA SER A 30 20.43 -3.99 -4.33
C SER A 30 20.00 -5.13 -3.40
N SER A 31 19.83 -4.83 -2.12
CA SER A 31 19.16 -5.74 -1.19
C SER A 31 17.88 -6.19 -1.87
N PRO A 32 17.53 -7.49 -1.87
CA PRO A 32 16.23 -7.91 -2.35
C PRO A 32 15.21 -7.15 -1.51
N THR A 33 14.59 -6.14 -2.11
CA THR A 33 13.46 -5.42 -1.52
C THR A 33 12.44 -6.50 -1.19
N SER A 34 12.21 -6.77 0.09
CA SER A 34 11.17 -7.72 0.49
C SER A 34 9.92 -7.30 -0.28
N GLU A 35 9.32 -8.22 -1.03
CA GLU A 35 8.16 -7.97 -1.91
C GLU A 35 7.05 -7.21 -1.17
N TYR A 36 7.11 -7.17 0.14
CA TYR A 36 6.13 -6.57 1.03
C TYR A 36 6.77 -5.64 2.06
N SER A 37 6.33 -4.39 2.11
CA SER A 37 6.65 -3.46 3.20
C SER A 37 5.76 -3.74 4.41
N ILE A 38 6.32 -3.64 5.61
CA ILE A 38 5.57 -3.82 6.89
C ILE A 38 4.47 -2.77 7.01
N GLY A 39 3.27 -3.18 7.46
CA GLY A 39 2.15 -2.29 7.69
C GLY A 39 1.43 -1.84 6.41
N ARG A 40 1.32 -2.69 5.39
CA ARG A 40 0.60 -2.39 4.15
C ARG A 40 -0.42 -3.46 3.78
N ILE A 41 -1.34 -3.08 2.89
CA ILE A 41 -2.36 -3.96 2.32
C ILE A 41 -2.02 -4.24 0.85
N ILE A 42 -2.14 -5.50 0.44
CA ILE A 42 -2.08 -5.93 -0.95
C ILE A 42 -3.39 -6.64 -1.29
N ILE A 43 -4.03 -6.21 -2.36
CA ILE A 43 -5.26 -6.82 -2.85
C ILE A 43 -4.96 -7.49 -4.17
N LYS A 44 -5.17 -8.82 -4.22
CA LYS A 44 -5.02 -9.67 -5.40
C LYS A 44 -6.40 -9.95 -5.96
N THR A 45 -6.79 -9.25 -7.02
CA THR A 45 -8.17 -9.27 -7.51
C THR A 45 -8.54 -10.61 -8.15
N THR A 46 -7.65 -11.23 -8.91
CA THR A 46 -7.89 -12.55 -9.54
C THR A 46 -7.99 -13.67 -8.50
N GLU A 47 -7.23 -13.58 -7.41
CA GLU A 47 -7.30 -14.54 -6.31
C GLU A 47 -8.45 -14.23 -5.34
N ARG A 48 -9.04 -13.03 -5.40
CA ARG A 48 -10.07 -12.51 -4.47
C ARG A 48 -9.59 -12.58 -3.03
N LYS A 49 -8.35 -12.11 -2.82
CA LYS A 49 -7.64 -12.12 -1.54
C LYS A 49 -7.14 -10.72 -1.18
N LEU A 50 -7.16 -10.42 0.10
CA LEU A 50 -6.51 -9.27 0.71
C LEU A 50 -5.44 -9.78 1.66
N LEU A 51 -4.22 -9.29 1.48
CA LEU A 51 -3.07 -9.59 2.33
C LEU A 51 -2.76 -8.35 3.17
N PHE A 52 -2.75 -8.50 4.48
CA PHE A 52 -2.21 -7.49 5.39
C PHE A 52 -0.82 -7.93 5.86
N VAL A 53 0.20 -7.20 5.45
CA VAL A 53 1.60 -7.46 5.78
C VAL A 53 1.93 -6.82 7.11
N LYS A 54 2.11 -7.62 8.16
CA LYS A 54 2.48 -7.18 9.52
C LYS A 54 3.99 -7.16 9.74
N GLY A 55 4.73 -7.99 9.02
CA GLY A 55 6.17 -8.18 9.13
C GLY A 55 6.71 -8.95 7.94
N GLU A 56 8.02 -9.14 7.87
CA GLU A 56 8.68 -9.80 6.71
C GLU A 56 8.12 -11.19 6.40
N LYS A 57 7.67 -11.92 7.42
CA LYS A 57 7.13 -13.29 7.29
C LYS A 57 5.75 -13.44 7.94
N ASP A 58 5.14 -12.33 8.36
CA ASP A 58 3.86 -12.34 9.07
C ASP A 58 2.79 -11.62 8.25
N ILE A 59 2.02 -12.40 7.50
CA ILE A 59 0.97 -11.94 6.60
C ILE A 59 -0.36 -12.54 7.07
N ILE A 60 -1.38 -11.69 7.20
CA ILE A 60 -2.75 -12.14 7.41
C ILE A 60 -3.48 -12.09 6.07
N GLU A 61 -4.07 -13.21 5.69
CA GLU A 61 -4.88 -13.34 4.48
C GLU A 61 -6.36 -13.30 4.80
N TYR A 62 -7.11 -12.52 4.01
CA TYR A 62 -8.57 -12.46 4.08
C TYR A 62 -9.17 -12.76 2.70
N LYS A 63 -10.22 -13.58 2.68
CA LYS A 63 -11.04 -13.83 1.50
C LYS A 63 -11.96 -12.62 1.27
N ILE A 64 -12.01 -12.10 0.05
CA ILE A 64 -12.78 -10.90 -0.27
C ILE A 64 -13.64 -11.09 -1.52
N ALA A 65 -14.66 -10.24 -1.70
CA ALA A 65 -15.27 -10.03 -3.01
C ALA A 65 -14.68 -8.77 -3.64
N VAL A 66 -14.52 -8.79 -4.95
CA VAL A 66 -13.89 -7.73 -5.75
C VAL A 66 -14.84 -7.20 -6.82
N GLY A 67 -14.39 -6.23 -7.60
CA GLY A 67 -15.12 -5.67 -8.73
C GLY A 67 -15.59 -6.76 -9.71
N ARG A 68 -16.86 -6.69 -10.15
CA ARG A 68 -17.37 -7.50 -11.25
C ARG A 68 -16.73 -7.04 -12.56
N GLN A 69 -16.88 -7.84 -13.61
CA GLN A 69 -16.37 -7.53 -14.95
C GLN A 69 -16.68 -6.09 -15.38
N GLY A 70 -15.64 -5.38 -15.83
CA GLY A 70 -15.71 -3.96 -16.20
C GLY A 70 -15.82 -2.98 -15.02
N ARG A 71 -15.58 -3.45 -13.79
CA ARG A 71 -15.54 -2.67 -12.55
C ARG A 71 -14.26 -2.93 -11.73
N GLU A 72 -13.34 -3.65 -12.31
CA GLU A 72 -12.03 -3.90 -11.74
C GLU A 72 -11.15 -2.65 -11.88
N TRP A 73 -10.22 -2.51 -10.98
CA TRP A 73 -9.15 -1.52 -11.07
C TRP A 73 -7.89 -2.04 -10.39
N THR A 74 -6.75 -1.49 -10.77
CA THR A 74 -5.44 -1.77 -10.19
C THR A 74 -4.71 -0.46 -9.93
N GLY A 75 -3.71 -0.50 -9.06
CA GLY A 75 -2.92 0.67 -8.72
C GLY A 75 -2.62 0.79 -7.24
N SER A 76 -2.06 1.91 -6.83
CA SER A 76 -1.70 2.20 -5.45
C SER A 76 -2.51 3.36 -4.89
N THR A 77 -2.90 3.24 -3.63
CA THR A 77 -3.64 4.24 -2.87
C THR A 77 -3.31 4.11 -1.38
N SER A 78 -4.02 4.80 -0.52
CA SER A 78 -3.91 4.66 0.93
C SER A 78 -5.29 4.76 1.59
N ILE A 79 -5.39 4.32 2.85
CA ILE A 79 -6.58 4.55 3.67
C ILE A 79 -6.67 6.02 4.00
N SER A 80 -7.72 6.70 3.52
CA SER A 80 -7.98 8.12 3.79
C SER A 80 -8.90 8.35 4.99
N ARG A 81 -9.76 7.38 5.31
CA ARG A 81 -10.69 7.47 6.44
C ARG A 81 -11.11 6.09 6.93
N LYS A 82 -11.40 5.99 8.22
CA LYS A 82 -11.93 4.78 8.89
C LYS A 82 -13.27 5.13 9.52
N VAL A 83 -14.31 4.33 9.26
CA VAL A 83 -15.66 4.56 9.81
C VAL A 83 -16.25 3.26 10.34
N LEU A 84 -16.66 3.25 11.61
CA LEU A 84 -17.46 2.19 12.20
C LEU A 84 -18.94 2.50 12.03
N ASN A 85 -19.75 1.46 11.84
CA ASN A 85 -21.20 1.56 11.67
C ASN A 85 -21.59 2.64 10.64
N PRO A 86 -21.09 2.57 9.40
CA PRO A 86 -21.32 3.60 8.40
C PRO A 86 -22.79 3.66 7.98
N ALA A 87 -23.28 4.85 7.67
CA ALA A 87 -24.44 5.00 6.80
C ALA A 87 -23.97 4.88 5.34
N TRP A 88 -24.83 4.43 4.44
CA TRP A 88 -24.53 4.29 3.03
C TRP A 88 -25.49 5.08 2.15
N ALA A 89 -25.00 6.04 1.40
CA ALA A 89 -25.70 6.68 0.31
C ALA A 89 -25.24 6.04 -1.01
N PRO A 90 -26.14 5.47 -1.83
CA PRO A 90 -25.76 4.87 -3.10
C PRO A 90 -25.08 5.88 -4.03
N PRO A 91 -23.86 5.64 -4.51
CA PRO A 91 -23.23 6.49 -5.52
C PRO A 91 -24.11 6.62 -6.77
N PRO A 92 -24.03 7.73 -7.54
CA PRO A 92 -24.84 7.98 -8.73
C PRO A 92 -24.84 6.81 -9.71
N LYS A 93 -23.69 6.19 -9.94
CA LYS A 93 -23.52 5.03 -10.83
C LYS A 93 -24.32 3.81 -10.38
N ILE A 94 -24.33 3.52 -9.08
CA ILE A 94 -25.13 2.41 -8.51
C ILE A 94 -26.61 2.74 -8.56
N ARG A 95 -26.98 3.98 -8.29
CA ARG A 95 -28.36 4.43 -8.38
C ARG A 95 -28.91 4.39 -9.81
N LYS A 96 -28.08 4.71 -10.80
CA LYS A 96 -28.44 4.58 -12.22
C LYS A 96 -28.78 3.13 -12.57
N ASP A 97 -27.98 2.17 -12.10
CA ASP A 97 -28.21 0.72 -12.36
C ASP A 97 -29.39 0.17 -11.53
N ASN A 98 -29.73 0.82 -10.41
CA ASN A 98 -30.84 0.42 -9.55
C ASN A 98 -31.55 1.65 -8.96
N PRO A 99 -32.50 2.26 -9.70
CA PRO A 99 -33.20 3.49 -9.28
C PRO A 99 -34.09 3.32 -8.03
N ARG A 100 -34.45 2.07 -7.66
CA ARG A 100 -35.28 1.80 -6.48
C ARG A 100 -34.52 1.84 -5.16
N LEU A 101 -33.20 1.99 -5.19
CA LEU A 101 -32.42 2.12 -3.94
C LEU A 101 -32.81 3.37 -3.16
N PRO A 102 -32.91 3.25 -1.81
CA PRO A 102 -33.19 4.40 -0.95
C PRO A 102 -32.06 5.45 -1.06
N ALA A 103 -32.37 6.70 -0.77
CA ALA A 103 -31.39 7.78 -0.77
C ALA A 103 -30.27 7.52 0.25
N LEU A 104 -30.62 6.90 1.37
CA LEU A 104 -29.69 6.60 2.47
C LEU A 104 -30.12 5.30 3.14
N VAL A 105 -29.15 4.41 3.39
CA VAL A 105 -29.30 3.25 4.26
C VAL A 105 -28.54 3.54 5.56
N LYS A 106 -29.25 3.56 6.69
CA LYS A 106 -28.65 3.75 8.00
C LYS A 106 -27.73 2.57 8.38
N ALA A 107 -26.85 2.78 9.36
CA ALA A 107 -26.09 1.68 9.96
C ALA A 107 -27.03 0.56 10.45
N GLY A 108 -26.60 -0.68 10.27
CA GLY A 108 -27.39 -1.84 10.68
C GLY A 108 -27.25 -3.04 9.74
N PRO A 109 -27.98 -4.13 10.00
CA PRO A 109 -27.80 -5.42 9.30
C PRO A 109 -28.11 -5.35 7.80
N ASN A 110 -28.94 -4.41 7.36
CA ASN A 110 -29.28 -4.22 5.94
C ASN A 110 -28.31 -3.30 5.19
N ASN A 111 -27.29 -2.75 5.86
CA ASN A 111 -26.35 -1.83 5.22
C ASN A 111 -25.35 -2.58 4.34
N PRO A 112 -25.23 -2.23 3.04
CA PRO A 112 -24.29 -2.90 2.14
C PRO A 112 -22.81 -2.78 2.53
N LEU A 113 -22.45 -1.75 3.32
CA LEU A 113 -21.08 -1.57 3.83
C LEU A 113 -20.78 -2.42 5.07
N GLY A 114 -21.81 -3.10 5.63
CA GLY A 114 -21.65 -3.86 6.85
C GLY A 114 -21.33 -2.98 8.06
N VAL A 115 -20.45 -3.48 8.94
CA VAL A 115 -20.16 -2.87 10.26
C VAL A 115 -19.03 -1.85 10.25
N ALA A 116 -18.20 -1.84 9.19
CA ALA A 116 -17.07 -0.92 9.09
C ALA A 116 -16.66 -0.70 7.64
N VAL A 117 -16.02 0.45 7.36
CA VAL A 117 -15.41 0.77 6.07
C VAL A 117 -14.07 1.49 6.27
N LEU A 118 -13.09 1.07 5.49
CA LEU A 118 -11.82 1.75 5.23
C LEU A 118 -11.97 2.44 3.87
N VAL A 119 -12.07 3.75 3.88
CA VAL A 119 -12.20 4.56 2.65
C VAL A 119 -10.83 4.70 2.02
N LEU A 120 -10.75 4.55 0.70
CA LEU A 120 -9.51 4.61 -0.07
C LEU A 120 -9.40 5.90 -0.86
N GLY A 121 -8.21 6.51 -0.83
CA GLY A 121 -7.86 7.68 -1.64
C GLY A 121 -8.89 8.80 -1.55
N ASP A 122 -9.47 9.17 -2.69
CA ASP A 122 -10.48 10.22 -2.85
C ASP A 122 -11.89 9.84 -2.34
N GLY A 123 -12.08 8.60 -1.92
CA GLY A 123 -13.37 8.10 -1.46
C GLY A 123 -14.22 7.37 -2.50
N THR A 124 -13.71 7.22 -3.72
CA THR A 124 -14.41 6.47 -4.78
C THR A 124 -14.55 5.00 -4.42
N TYR A 125 -13.55 4.42 -3.78
CA TYR A 125 -13.51 3.00 -3.39
C TYR A 125 -13.30 2.82 -1.89
N GLY A 126 -13.56 1.61 -1.42
CA GLY A 126 -13.33 1.24 -0.02
C GLY A 126 -13.19 -0.27 0.17
N ILE A 127 -12.63 -0.63 1.33
CA ILE A 127 -12.64 -1.99 1.88
C ILE A 127 -13.67 -1.97 3.00
N HIS A 128 -14.69 -2.86 2.95
CA HIS A 128 -15.80 -2.77 3.88
C HIS A 128 -16.41 -4.14 4.19
N GLY A 129 -17.20 -4.20 5.26
CA GLY A 129 -18.02 -5.36 5.57
C GLY A 129 -19.14 -5.60 4.53
N THR A 130 -20.13 -6.39 4.89
CA THR A 130 -21.22 -6.67 3.95
C THR A 130 -22.49 -7.14 4.69
N ASN A 131 -23.64 -6.87 4.09
CA ASN A 131 -24.91 -7.52 4.41
C ASN A 131 -25.19 -8.75 3.52
N ARG A 132 -24.22 -9.11 2.63
CA ARG A 132 -24.33 -10.23 1.69
C ARG A 132 -23.08 -11.11 1.75
N PRO A 133 -22.86 -11.82 2.86
CA PRO A 133 -21.65 -12.63 3.11
C PRO A 133 -21.46 -13.76 2.09
N GLU A 134 -22.53 -14.24 1.46
CA GLU A 134 -22.52 -15.25 0.41
C GLU A 134 -21.76 -14.80 -0.85
N THR A 135 -21.56 -13.49 -1.02
CA THR A 135 -20.82 -12.94 -2.17
C THR A 135 -19.30 -12.93 -1.97
N ILE A 136 -18.80 -13.23 -0.76
CA ILE A 136 -17.36 -13.24 -0.50
C ILE A 136 -16.68 -14.36 -1.29
N GLY A 137 -15.59 -14.01 -1.95
CA GLY A 137 -14.86 -14.90 -2.88
C GLY A 137 -15.34 -14.83 -4.32
N THR A 138 -16.20 -13.86 -4.68
CA THR A 138 -16.71 -13.68 -6.03
C THR A 138 -16.43 -12.28 -6.60
N PHE A 139 -16.67 -12.11 -7.91
CA PHE A 139 -16.62 -10.82 -8.62
C PHE A 139 -18.00 -10.16 -8.55
N ALA A 140 -18.32 -9.45 -7.46
CA ALA A 140 -19.68 -9.05 -7.16
C ALA A 140 -19.87 -7.53 -6.93
N SER A 141 -18.79 -6.74 -6.77
CA SER A 141 -18.91 -5.34 -6.38
C SER A 141 -18.88 -4.37 -7.57
N TYR A 142 -19.04 -3.10 -7.28
CA TYR A 142 -18.84 -1.98 -8.22
C TYR A 142 -17.41 -1.40 -8.15
N GLY A 143 -16.45 -2.20 -7.65
CA GLY A 143 -15.03 -1.83 -7.52
C GLY A 143 -14.53 -1.76 -6.08
N CYS A 144 -15.43 -1.73 -5.08
CA CYS A 144 -15.05 -1.87 -3.67
C CYS A 144 -14.67 -3.32 -3.32
N PHE A 145 -13.97 -3.49 -2.21
CA PHE A 145 -13.54 -4.80 -1.70
C PHE A 145 -14.40 -5.17 -0.49
N ARG A 146 -15.21 -6.25 -0.62
CA ARG A 146 -16.08 -6.72 0.47
C ARG A 146 -15.39 -7.78 1.29
N MET A 147 -15.52 -7.68 2.60
CA MET A 147 -15.03 -8.64 3.58
C MET A 147 -16.18 -9.18 4.42
N TYR A 148 -15.98 -10.32 5.07
CA TYR A 148 -16.86 -10.69 6.18
C TYR A 148 -16.81 -9.61 7.26
N ASN A 149 -17.92 -9.38 7.98
CA ASN A 149 -17.98 -8.35 9.01
C ASN A 149 -16.96 -8.56 10.13
N LYS A 150 -16.68 -9.81 10.51
CA LYS A 150 -15.61 -10.13 11.46
C LYS A 150 -14.21 -9.77 10.96
N ASP A 151 -13.97 -10.01 9.68
CA ASP A 151 -12.64 -9.80 9.07
C ASP A 151 -12.33 -8.32 8.87
N ILE A 152 -13.34 -7.51 8.47
CA ILE A 152 -13.15 -6.05 8.37
C ILE A 152 -12.91 -5.43 9.75
N LEU A 153 -13.54 -5.92 10.82
CA LEU A 153 -13.27 -5.43 12.19
C LEU A 153 -11.84 -5.78 12.63
N ASP A 154 -11.36 -6.98 12.33
CA ASP A 154 -9.99 -7.39 12.61
C ASP A 154 -8.99 -6.52 11.84
N LEU A 155 -9.16 -6.37 10.52
CA LEU A 155 -8.31 -5.50 9.71
C LEU A 155 -8.37 -4.03 10.17
N PHE A 156 -9.57 -3.53 10.48
CA PHE A 156 -9.80 -2.17 10.96
C PHE A 156 -8.98 -1.86 12.22
N SER A 157 -8.86 -2.81 13.15
CA SER A 157 -8.07 -2.64 14.37
C SER A 157 -6.56 -2.56 14.13
N ARG A 158 -6.09 -3.12 13.01
CA ARG A 158 -4.66 -3.27 12.69
C ARG A 158 -4.07 -2.14 11.83
N VAL A 159 -4.91 -1.40 11.12
CA VAL A 159 -4.48 -0.39 10.15
C VAL A 159 -4.77 1.02 10.63
N ALA A 160 -3.99 1.98 10.14
CA ALA A 160 -4.16 3.41 10.39
C ALA A 160 -4.57 4.16 9.11
N ILE A 161 -5.04 5.40 9.26
CA ILE A 161 -5.12 6.35 8.16
C ILE A 161 -3.70 6.54 7.61
N GLY A 162 -3.55 6.55 6.29
CA GLY A 162 -2.25 6.57 5.61
C GLY A 162 -1.67 5.18 5.30
N THR A 163 -2.22 4.08 5.88
CA THR A 163 -1.77 2.72 5.49
C THR A 163 -1.87 2.55 3.98
N SER A 164 -0.76 2.15 3.35
CA SER A 164 -0.71 1.96 1.89
C SER A 164 -1.51 0.74 1.46
N VAL A 165 -2.15 0.86 0.29
CA VAL A 165 -2.95 -0.20 -0.33
C VAL A 165 -2.53 -0.33 -1.78
N THR A 166 -2.07 -1.50 -2.17
CA THR A 166 -1.73 -1.84 -3.56
C THR A 166 -2.74 -2.86 -4.08
N VAL A 167 -3.33 -2.57 -5.21
CA VAL A 167 -4.29 -3.45 -5.90
C VAL A 167 -3.63 -3.98 -7.15
N VAL A 168 -3.53 -5.29 -7.25
CA VAL A 168 -2.96 -6.04 -8.39
C VAL A 168 -3.99 -7.04 -8.93
N PRO A 169 -3.79 -7.53 -10.16
CA PRO A 169 -4.63 -8.59 -10.73
C PRO A 169 -4.73 -9.85 -9.89
#